data_0a23f09f69963ba76033e6c14ffc0fe8
#
_entry.id   0a23f09f69963ba76033e6c14ffc0fe8
#
_cell.length_a   1.000
_cell.length_b   1.000
_cell.length_c   1.000
_cell.angle_alpha   90.00
_cell.angle_beta   90.00
_cell.angle_gamma   90.00
#
_symmetry.space_group_name_H-M   'P 1'
#
loop_
_entity.id
_entity.type
_entity.pdbx_description
1 polymer ?
#
loop_
_entity_poly.entity_id
_entity_poly.type
_entity_poly.pdbx_seq_one_letter_code
_entity_poly.pdbx_strand_id
1 'polypeptide(L)'
;AEAANSQQIDTLEVIAQLLSNGRAGLFDLDLSQKMKVQNIGAGVTDMTDYSVFYLYGQSKAGQTLPEVRSLALAEIEKLKKGQFSDDLLPSIINNYKRYYYTQLDNNQFCANQFVDAFINHKDWKREVEKIGRISKLTKADVVSYARKFFSNGFACVYKEQGNDTTIKKVEKPSITPIPTNNDKHSAFLEEIVNTKTTPIQ
;
A
#
# COMPACT_ATOMS: atom_id res chain seq x y z
N ALA A 1 -5.17 2.27 11.53
CA ALA A 1 -6.06 3.12 10.72
C ALA A 1 -7.47 2.54 10.71
N GLU A 2 -8.40 3.28 10.16
CA GLU A 2 -9.80 2.87 9.99
C GLU A 2 -9.91 1.67 9.03
N ALA A 3 -11.07 1.00 9.04
CA ALA A 3 -11.36 -0.11 8.12
C ALA A 3 -11.36 0.33 6.64
N ALA A 4 -11.16 -0.60 5.72
CA ALA A 4 -11.12 -0.33 4.27
C ALA A 4 -12.40 0.33 3.72
N ASN A 5 -13.54 0.07 4.36
CA ASN A 5 -14.83 0.68 4.00
C ASN A 5 -15.08 2.06 4.65
N SER A 6 -14.13 2.61 5.39
CA SER A 6 -14.24 3.92 6.05
C SER A 6 -13.98 5.08 5.07
N GLN A 7 -14.60 6.23 5.31
CA GLN A 7 -14.35 7.44 4.49
C GLN A 7 -12.94 8.00 4.67
N GLN A 8 -12.34 7.76 5.81
CA GLN A 8 -11.03 8.25 6.17
C GLN A 8 -9.91 7.58 5.38
N ILE A 9 -10.16 6.37 4.84
CA ILE A 9 -9.16 5.65 4.06
C ILE A 9 -8.78 6.42 2.77
N ASP A 10 -9.76 7.04 2.12
CA ASP A 10 -9.52 7.86 0.92
C ASP A 10 -8.55 9.01 1.22
N THR A 11 -8.71 9.66 2.40
CA THR A 11 -7.81 10.74 2.83
C THR A 11 -6.42 10.22 3.18
N LEU A 12 -6.31 9.04 3.81
CA LEU A 12 -5.03 8.41 4.10
C LEU A 12 -4.26 8.03 2.84
N GLU A 13 -4.93 7.52 1.82
CA GLU A 13 -4.30 7.23 0.52
C GLU A 13 -3.75 8.51 -0.13
N VAL A 14 -4.50 9.60 -0.10
CA VAL A 14 -4.02 10.90 -0.58
C VAL A 14 -2.84 11.39 0.23
N ILE A 15 -2.85 11.23 1.55
CA ILE A 15 -1.72 11.57 2.41
C ILE A 15 -0.48 10.73 2.09
N ALA A 16 -0.63 9.44 1.83
CA ALA A 16 0.48 8.61 1.40
C ALA A 16 1.13 9.15 0.12
N GLN A 17 0.32 9.59 -0.85
CA GLN A 17 0.81 10.22 -2.08
C GLN A 17 1.43 11.61 -1.85
N LEU A 18 0.95 12.39 -0.90
CA LEU A 18 1.55 13.66 -0.49
C LEU A 18 2.94 13.47 0.13
N LEU A 19 3.14 12.34 0.81
CA LEU A 19 4.44 11.99 1.36
C LEU A 19 5.36 11.37 0.30
N SER A 20 4.87 10.42 -0.48
CA SER A 20 5.69 9.68 -1.44
C SER A 20 4.85 9.27 -2.66
N ASN A 21 5.14 9.87 -3.80
CA ASN A 21 4.54 9.53 -5.09
C ASN A 21 5.58 9.26 -6.19
N GLY A 22 6.85 9.17 -5.80
CA GLY A 22 7.99 8.92 -6.68
C GLY A 22 8.46 10.15 -7.47
N ARG A 23 7.88 11.35 -7.24
CA ARG A 23 8.21 12.57 -8.00
C ARG A 23 8.30 13.83 -7.15
N ALA A 24 7.24 14.15 -6.44
CA ALA A 24 7.06 15.46 -5.81
C ALA A 24 6.46 15.38 -4.40
N GLY A 25 6.38 14.20 -3.80
CA GLY A 25 6.00 14.04 -2.40
C GLY A 25 7.06 14.64 -1.46
N LEU A 26 6.69 14.90 -0.23
CA LEU A 26 7.61 15.47 0.77
C LEU A 26 8.87 14.61 0.94
N PHE A 27 8.70 13.28 1.00
CA PHE A 27 9.83 12.35 1.06
C PHE A 27 10.66 12.39 -0.22
N ASP A 28 9.98 12.50 -1.37
CA ASP A 28 10.67 12.51 -2.67
C ASP A 28 11.57 13.74 -2.80
N LEU A 29 11.04 14.93 -2.50
CA LEU A 29 11.75 16.21 -2.66
C LEU A 29 12.80 16.45 -1.57
N ASP A 30 12.47 16.13 -0.33
CA ASP A 30 13.28 16.53 0.82
C ASP A 30 14.26 15.45 1.30
N LEU A 31 14.00 14.19 0.99
CA LEU A 31 14.83 13.09 1.44
C LEU A 31 15.47 12.31 0.29
N SER A 32 14.68 11.83 -0.69
CA SER A 32 15.18 10.99 -1.77
C SER A 32 16.03 11.78 -2.77
N GLN A 33 15.50 12.87 -3.33
CA GLN A 33 16.22 13.68 -4.31
C GLN A 33 17.47 14.37 -3.71
N LYS A 34 17.44 14.69 -2.43
CA LYS A 34 18.59 15.22 -1.69
C LYS A 34 19.52 14.12 -1.15
N MET A 35 19.27 12.86 -1.52
CA MET A 35 20.06 11.70 -1.09
C MET A 35 20.30 11.64 0.42
N LYS A 36 19.33 12.08 1.24
CA LYS A 36 19.43 12.04 2.70
C LYS A 36 19.22 10.65 3.27
N VAL A 37 18.58 9.76 2.53
CA VAL A 37 18.36 8.35 2.83
C VAL A 37 18.60 7.53 1.56
N GLN A 38 18.77 6.21 1.69
CA GLN A 38 18.90 5.35 0.51
C GLN A 38 17.55 5.15 -0.18
N ASN A 39 16.51 4.90 0.61
CA ASN A 39 15.14 4.76 0.13
C ASN A 39 14.16 5.16 1.23
N ILE A 40 13.00 5.67 0.87
CA ILE A 40 11.93 6.02 1.80
C ILE A 40 10.60 6.06 1.05
N GLY A 41 9.54 5.69 1.72
CA GLY A 41 8.20 5.77 1.16
C GLY A 41 7.12 5.67 2.22
N ALA A 42 5.89 5.90 1.77
CA ALA A 42 4.68 5.81 2.56
C ALA A 42 3.61 5.03 1.80
N GLY A 43 2.74 4.35 2.51
CA GLY A 43 1.64 3.63 1.91
C GLY A 43 0.53 3.31 2.89
N VAL A 44 -0.57 2.82 2.32
CA VAL A 44 -1.70 2.27 3.05
C VAL A 44 -1.92 0.86 2.56
N THR A 45 -2.13 -0.05 3.50
CA THR A 45 -2.69 -1.37 3.22
C THR A 45 -4.06 -1.41 3.87
N ASP A 46 -5.09 -1.37 3.04
CA ASP A 46 -6.46 -1.44 3.49
C ASP A 46 -6.85 -2.90 3.78
N MET A 47 -7.55 -3.10 4.88
CA MET A 47 -8.05 -4.40 5.34
C MET A 47 -9.45 -4.23 5.91
N THR A 48 -10.18 -5.32 5.96
CA THR A 48 -11.60 -5.34 6.31
C THR A 48 -11.91 -4.64 7.63
N ASP A 49 -11.15 -4.94 8.69
CA ASP A 49 -11.43 -4.40 10.03
C ASP A 49 -10.57 -3.16 10.36
N TYR A 50 -9.25 -3.24 10.13
CA TYR A 50 -8.30 -2.18 10.44
C TYR A 50 -7.22 -2.10 9.37
N SER A 51 -7.08 -0.95 8.74
CA SER A 51 -6.03 -0.70 7.76
C SER A 51 -4.72 -0.27 8.44
N VAL A 52 -3.62 -0.45 7.73
CA VAL A 52 -2.29 -0.03 8.20
C VAL A 52 -1.79 1.11 7.33
N PHE A 53 -1.50 2.25 7.96
CA PHE A 53 -0.65 3.27 7.35
C PHE A 53 0.79 2.99 7.75
N TYR A 54 1.67 2.88 6.79
CA TYR A 54 3.07 2.57 7.05
C TYR A 54 4.03 3.55 6.37
N LEU A 55 5.15 3.75 7.02
CA LEU A 55 6.33 4.38 6.46
C LEU A 55 7.44 3.34 6.43
N TYR A 56 8.23 3.34 5.39
CA TYR A 56 9.45 2.55 5.36
C TYR A 56 10.63 3.43 4.97
N GLY A 57 11.79 3.10 5.47
CA GLY A 57 13.02 3.81 5.14
C GLY A 57 14.22 2.90 5.20
N GLN A 58 15.18 3.16 4.33
CA GLN A 58 16.45 2.44 4.26
C GLN A 58 17.59 3.44 4.44
N SER A 59 18.46 3.11 5.39
CA SER A 59 19.66 3.91 5.66
C SER A 59 20.70 3.73 4.56
N LYS A 60 21.40 4.80 4.26
CA LYS A 60 22.63 4.74 3.44
C LYS A 60 23.82 4.31 4.29
N ALA A 61 24.96 4.04 3.66
CA ALA A 61 26.20 3.67 4.36
C ALA A 61 26.56 4.71 5.43
N GLY A 62 26.83 4.23 6.64
CA GLY A 62 27.20 5.08 7.78
C GLY A 62 26.06 5.82 8.46
N GLN A 63 24.82 5.66 7.99
CA GLN A 63 23.63 6.29 8.59
C GLN A 63 22.92 5.31 9.54
N THR A 64 22.51 5.78 10.70
CA THR A 64 21.78 4.98 11.68
C THR A 64 20.28 4.89 11.36
N LEU A 65 19.63 3.80 11.77
CA LEU A 65 18.18 3.63 11.59
C LEU A 65 17.36 4.69 12.36
N PRO A 66 17.72 5.10 13.58
CA PRO A 66 17.06 6.21 14.28
C PRO A 66 17.13 7.55 13.53
N GLU A 67 18.22 7.83 12.80
CA GLU A 67 18.31 9.05 11.98
C GLU A 67 17.30 9.01 10.83
N VAL A 68 17.17 7.87 10.13
CA VAL A 68 16.16 7.70 9.07
C VAL A 68 14.75 7.91 9.63
N ARG A 69 14.45 7.32 10.79
CA ARG A 69 13.16 7.54 11.48
C ARG A 69 12.93 9.03 11.77
N SER A 70 13.92 9.71 12.32
CA SER A 70 13.82 11.13 12.67
C SER A 70 13.55 12.00 11.45
N LEU A 71 14.21 11.70 10.30
CA LEU A 71 13.96 12.39 9.04
C LEU A 71 12.53 12.15 8.55
N ALA A 72 12.03 10.91 8.58
CA ALA A 72 10.65 10.60 8.20
C ALA A 72 9.63 11.34 9.05
N LEU A 73 9.81 11.34 10.38
CA LEU A 73 8.91 12.04 11.31
C LEU A 73 8.94 13.55 11.12
N ALA A 74 10.08 14.13 10.76
CA ALA A 74 10.17 15.56 10.47
C ALA A 74 9.30 15.96 9.27
N GLU A 75 9.20 15.11 8.23
CA GLU A 75 8.31 15.36 7.10
C GLU A 75 6.83 15.20 7.47
N ILE A 76 6.50 14.27 8.38
CA ILE A 76 5.14 14.18 8.96
C ILE A 76 4.78 15.47 9.68
N GLU A 77 5.70 16.07 10.43
CA GLU A 77 5.46 17.37 11.10
C GLU A 77 5.26 18.51 10.08
N LYS A 78 5.97 18.52 8.96
CA LYS A 78 5.71 19.46 7.87
C LYS A 78 4.31 19.28 7.28
N LEU A 79 3.90 18.03 7.02
CA LEU A 79 2.54 17.73 6.57
C LEU A 79 1.49 18.26 7.55
N LYS A 80 1.63 18.00 8.85
CA LYS A 80 0.73 18.48 9.90
C LYS A 80 0.65 20.00 9.98
N LYS A 81 1.72 20.70 9.60
CA LYS A 81 1.79 22.15 9.52
C LYS A 81 1.32 22.74 8.19
N GLY A 82 1.01 21.89 7.21
CA GLY A 82 0.64 22.31 5.85
C GLY A 82 1.81 22.91 5.05
N GLN A 83 3.04 22.56 5.41
CA GLN A 83 4.26 23.07 4.77
C GLN A 83 4.58 22.29 3.49
N PHE A 84 3.68 22.35 2.51
CA PHE A 84 3.83 21.82 1.17
C PHE A 84 3.14 22.76 0.17
N SER A 85 3.53 22.65 -1.12
CA SER A 85 2.97 23.50 -2.17
C SER A 85 1.46 23.35 -2.28
N ASP A 86 0.76 24.44 -2.53
CA ASP A 86 -0.69 24.44 -2.73
C ASP A 86 -1.09 23.67 -4.00
N ASP A 87 -0.19 23.58 -4.98
CA ASP A 87 -0.41 22.82 -6.22
C ASP A 87 -0.23 21.31 -6.06
N LEU A 88 0.39 20.85 -4.97
CA LEU A 88 0.73 19.44 -4.79
C LEU A 88 -0.55 18.57 -4.68
N LEU A 89 -1.50 18.97 -3.85
CA LEU A 89 -2.74 18.21 -3.66
C LEU A 89 -3.58 18.14 -4.95
N PRO A 90 -3.85 19.25 -5.66
CA PRO A 90 -4.51 19.19 -6.97
C PRO A 90 -3.80 18.30 -7.98
N SER A 91 -2.47 18.34 -8.02
CA SER A 91 -1.66 17.51 -8.92
C SER A 91 -1.80 16.02 -8.61
N ILE A 92 -1.80 15.64 -7.33
CA ILE A 92 -2.01 14.26 -6.90
C ILE A 92 -3.42 13.78 -7.29
N ILE A 93 -4.44 14.58 -7.02
CA ILE A 93 -5.83 14.26 -7.38
C ILE A 93 -5.97 14.06 -8.89
N ASN A 94 -5.36 14.93 -9.69
CA ASN A 94 -5.40 14.82 -11.16
C ASN A 94 -4.65 13.57 -11.66
N ASN A 95 -3.51 13.23 -11.06
CA ASN A 95 -2.79 12.00 -11.38
C ASN A 95 -3.60 10.76 -11.02
N TYR A 96 -4.29 10.79 -9.87
CA TYR A 96 -5.17 9.70 -9.44
C TYR A 96 -6.32 9.50 -10.44
N LYS A 97 -6.99 10.59 -10.84
CA LYS A 97 -8.04 10.57 -11.88
C LYS A 97 -7.53 9.95 -13.18
N ARG A 98 -6.41 10.47 -13.67
CA ARG A 98 -5.81 9.99 -14.92
C ARG A 98 -5.52 8.50 -14.85
N TYR A 99 -4.87 8.05 -13.78
CA TYR A 99 -4.57 6.63 -13.57
C TYR A 99 -5.86 5.79 -13.55
N TYR A 100 -6.84 6.18 -12.74
CA TYR A 100 -8.10 5.45 -12.60
C TYR A 100 -8.81 5.29 -13.94
N TYR A 101 -9.01 6.40 -14.67
CA TYR A 101 -9.71 6.35 -15.96
C TYR A 101 -8.93 5.55 -17.02
N THR A 102 -7.61 5.62 -17.02
CA THR A 102 -6.79 4.78 -17.91
C THR A 102 -6.91 3.29 -17.58
N GLN A 103 -7.04 2.96 -16.28
CA GLN A 103 -7.17 1.57 -15.86
C GLN A 103 -8.56 0.95 -16.14
N LEU A 104 -9.59 1.76 -16.37
CA LEU A 104 -10.91 1.23 -16.70
C LEU A 104 -10.95 0.46 -18.03
N ASP A 105 -9.99 0.67 -18.92
CA ASP A 105 -9.83 -0.12 -20.15
C ASP A 105 -9.23 -1.51 -19.89
N ASN A 106 -8.77 -1.77 -18.66
CA ASN A 106 -8.17 -3.04 -18.26
C ASN A 106 -9.20 -3.92 -17.53
N ASN A 107 -9.63 -5.00 -18.17
CA ASN A 107 -10.61 -5.94 -17.60
C ASN A 107 -10.18 -6.54 -16.25
N GLN A 108 -8.89 -6.84 -16.08
CA GLN A 108 -8.37 -7.37 -14.82
C GLN A 108 -8.48 -6.33 -13.70
N PHE A 109 -8.18 -5.08 -13.99
CA PHE A 109 -8.35 -3.99 -13.02
C PHE A 109 -9.81 -3.89 -12.60
N CYS A 110 -10.75 -3.87 -13.56
CA CYS A 110 -12.18 -3.79 -13.26
C CYS A 110 -12.65 -4.99 -12.42
N ALA A 111 -12.25 -6.21 -12.79
CA ALA A 111 -12.58 -7.43 -12.02
C ALA A 111 -12.03 -7.35 -10.59
N ASN A 112 -10.79 -6.90 -10.41
CA ASN A 112 -10.18 -6.76 -9.09
C ASN A 112 -10.91 -5.71 -8.22
N GLN A 113 -11.48 -4.64 -8.81
CA GLN A 113 -12.28 -3.67 -8.04
C GLN A 113 -13.53 -4.34 -7.42
N PHE A 114 -14.21 -5.22 -8.16
CA PHE A 114 -15.36 -5.95 -7.62
C PHE A 114 -14.93 -6.93 -6.51
N VAL A 115 -13.84 -7.65 -6.73
CA VAL A 115 -13.31 -8.61 -5.74
C VAL A 115 -12.90 -7.87 -4.46
N ASP A 116 -12.18 -6.75 -4.58
CA ASP A 116 -11.76 -5.93 -3.44
C ASP A 116 -12.97 -5.36 -2.68
N ALA A 117 -13.95 -4.82 -3.40
CA ALA A 117 -15.18 -4.32 -2.79
C ALA A 117 -15.94 -5.41 -2.02
N PHE A 118 -16.01 -6.62 -2.57
CA PHE A 118 -16.65 -7.77 -1.93
C PHE A 118 -15.90 -8.21 -0.66
N ILE A 119 -14.59 -8.42 -0.76
CA ILE A 119 -13.76 -8.90 0.37
C ILE A 119 -13.76 -7.89 1.52
N ASN A 120 -13.65 -6.60 1.20
CA ASN A 120 -13.55 -5.53 2.19
C ASN A 120 -14.90 -4.92 2.58
N HIS A 121 -16.02 -5.54 2.18
CA HIS A 121 -17.38 -5.06 2.46
C HIS A 121 -17.59 -3.59 2.10
N LYS A 122 -16.97 -3.13 0.99
CA LYS A 122 -17.12 -1.78 0.48
C LYS A 122 -18.43 -1.65 -0.29
N ASP A 123 -19.17 -0.60 -0.04
CA ASP A 123 -20.35 -0.26 -0.84
C ASP A 123 -19.91 0.13 -2.26
N TRP A 124 -20.46 -0.55 -3.27
CA TRP A 124 -20.06 -0.34 -4.67
C TRP A 124 -20.33 1.08 -5.16
N LYS A 125 -21.46 1.67 -4.78
CA LYS A 125 -21.78 3.06 -5.13
C LYS A 125 -20.69 3.99 -4.60
N ARG A 126 -20.25 3.75 -3.37
CA ARG A 126 -19.19 4.51 -2.74
C ARG A 126 -17.85 4.36 -3.48
N GLU A 127 -17.52 3.16 -3.97
CA GLU A 127 -16.30 2.96 -4.76
C GLU A 127 -16.35 3.75 -6.08
N VAL A 128 -17.45 3.71 -6.79
CA VAL A 128 -17.66 4.51 -8.01
C VAL A 128 -17.54 6.02 -7.74
N GLU A 129 -18.02 6.49 -6.59
CA GLU A 129 -17.97 7.90 -6.19
C GLU A 129 -16.62 8.33 -5.60
N LYS A 130 -15.66 7.44 -5.41
CA LYS A 130 -14.34 7.71 -4.77
C LYS A 130 -13.63 8.89 -5.41
N ILE A 131 -13.54 8.93 -6.73
CA ILE A 131 -12.91 10.03 -7.47
C ILE A 131 -13.59 11.38 -7.16
N GLY A 132 -14.91 11.39 -7.08
CA GLY A 132 -15.69 12.59 -6.73
C GLY A 132 -15.41 13.06 -5.30
N ARG A 133 -15.24 12.12 -4.35
CA ARG A 133 -14.92 12.45 -2.95
C ARG A 133 -13.51 13.01 -2.80
N ILE A 134 -12.50 12.33 -3.31
CA ILE A 134 -11.11 12.81 -3.20
C ILE A 134 -10.90 14.15 -3.92
N SER A 135 -11.68 14.43 -4.97
CA SER A 135 -11.62 15.71 -5.71
C SER A 135 -12.10 16.91 -4.91
N LYS A 136 -12.82 16.68 -3.83
CA LYS A 136 -13.34 17.73 -2.93
C LYS A 136 -12.41 17.99 -1.74
N LEU A 137 -11.36 17.16 -1.56
CA LEU A 137 -10.42 17.34 -0.47
C LEU A 137 -9.65 18.65 -0.63
N THR A 138 -9.64 19.42 0.45
CA THR A 138 -8.85 20.65 0.55
C THR A 138 -7.56 20.40 1.34
N LYS A 139 -6.60 21.29 1.18
CA LYS A 139 -5.37 21.28 2.01
C LYS A 139 -5.71 21.32 3.51
N ALA A 140 -6.73 22.10 3.91
CA ALA A 140 -7.18 22.20 5.28
C ALA A 140 -7.70 20.86 5.82
N ASP A 141 -8.47 20.11 5.03
CA ASP A 141 -8.97 18.78 5.39
C ASP A 141 -7.83 17.81 5.64
N VAL A 142 -6.86 17.78 4.71
CA VAL A 142 -5.68 16.91 4.81
C VAL A 142 -4.86 17.23 6.05
N VAL A 143 -4.58 18.51 6.30
CA VAL A 143 -3.81 18.96 7.49
C VAL A 143 -4.55 18.63 8.79
N SER A 144 -5.85 18.90 8.83
CA SER A 144 -6.70 18.58 9.98
C SER A 144 -6.68 17.09 10.31
N TYR A 145 -6.85 16.26 9.26
CA TYR A 145 -6.80 14.82 9.41
C TYR A 145 -5.42 14.32 9.82
N ALA A 146 -4.35 14.84 9.21
CA ALA A 146 -2.98 14.48 9.55
C ALA A 146 -2.65 14.78 11.02
N ARG A 147 -3.09 15.92 11.54
CA ARG A 147 -2.92 16.28 12.97
C ARG A 147 -3.61 15.31 13.91
N LYS A 148 -4.80 14.86 13.55
CA LYS A 148 -5.57 13.89 14.35
C LYS A 148 -4.96 12.48 14.26
N PHE A 149 -4.56 12.06 13.08
CA PHE A 149 -4.13 10.69 12.82
C PHE A 149 -2.69 10.44 13.28
N PHE A 150 -1.74 11.30 12.91
CA PHE A 150 -0.33 11.15 13.29
C PHE A 150 -0.05 11.63 14.70
N SER A 151 -0.32 10.76 15.65
CA SER A 151 0.02 10.92 17.05
C SER A 151 1.30 10.13 17.40
N ASN A 152 1.64 10.05 18.68
CA ASN A 152 2.77 9.25 19.15
C ASN A 152 2.48 7.75 19.24
N GLY A 153 1.27 7.30 18.88
CA GLY A 153 0.84 5.92 18.92
C GLY A 153 1.22 5.14 17.65
N PHE A 154 2.49 4.89 17.42
CA PHE A 154 2.98 4.07 16.31
C PHE A 154 3.98 3.02 16.79
N ALA A 155 4.05 1.89 16.07
CA ALA A 155 5.11 0.89 16.23
C ALA A 155 6.24 1.19 15.24
N CYS A 156 7.48 1.05 15.69
CA CYS A 156 8.66 1.18 14.85
C CYS A 156 9.45 -0.11 14.91
N VAL A 157 9.67 -0.73 13.75
CA VAL A 157 10.44 -1.96 13.61
C VAL A 157 11.76 -1.64 12.90
N TYR A 158 12.87 -2.02 13.50
CA TYR A 158 14.20 -1.94 12.90
C TYR A 158 14.61 -3.32 12.40
N LYS A 159 15.01 -3.39 11.13
CA LYS A 159 15.63 -4.59 10.55
C LYS A 159 17.13 -4.35 10.46
N GLU A 160 17.87 -5.06 11.28
CA GLU A 160 19.32 -5.00 11.32
C GLU A 160 19.92 -6.24 10.67
N GLN A 161 21.15 -6.11 10.13
CA GLN A 161 21.90 -7.25 9.63
C GLN A 161 22.51 -7.99 10.82
N GLY A 162 22.31 -9.30 10.89
CA GLY A 162 22.89 -10.14 11.93
C GLY A 162 22.20 -11.49 12.03
N ASN A 163 22.73 -12.34 12.88
CA ASN A 163 22.09 -13.59 13.26
C ASN A 163 21.41 -13.40 14.61
N ASP A 164 20.13 -13.67 14.68
CA ASP A 164 19.44 -13.71 15.97
C ASP A 164 19.81 -14.98 16.72
N THR A 165 20.61 -14.82 17.76
CA THR A 165 21.04 -15.92 18.64
C THR A 165 20.07 -16.18 19.78
N THR A 166 19.02 -15.36 19.93
CA THR A 166 18.00 -15.49 20.98
C THR A 166 16.90 -16.48 20.62
N ILE A 167 16.75 -16.80 19.33
CA ILE A 167 15.75 -17.76 18.87
C ILE A 167 16.17 -19.17 19.24
N LYS A 168 15.46 -19.80 20.17
CA LYS A 168 15.57 -21.23 20.42
C LYS A 168 15.02 -21.97 19.22
N LYS A 169 15.88 -22.71 18.51
CA LYS A 169 15.43 -23.62 17.46
C LYS A 169 14.53 -24.70 18.10
N VAL A 170 13.27 -24.70 17.74
CA VAL A 170 12.37 -25.78 18.06
C VAL A 170 12.68 -26.91 17.09
N GLU A 171 12.90 -28.13 17.59
CA GLU A 171 13.04 -29.30 16.72
C GLU A 171 11.78 -29.43 15.87
N LYS A 172 11.99 -29.52 14.56
CA LYS A 172 10.86 -29.77 13.66
C LYS A 172 10.28 -31.14 13.97
N PRO A 173 8.99 -31.25 14.27
CA PRO A 173 8.35 -32.54 14.36
C PRO A 173 8.52 -33.29 13.05
N SER A 174 8.73 -34.61 13.12
CA SER A 174 8.77 -35.45 11.93
C SER A 174 7.44 -35.34 11.21
N ILE A 175 7.48 -34.84 9.96
CA ILE A 175 6.28 -34.77 9.12
C ILE A 175 6.15 -36.12 8.44
N THR A 176 5.07 -36.84 8.70
CA THR A 176 4.74 -38.04 7.96
C THR A 176 4.50 -37.66 6.50
N PRO A 177 5.24 -38.23 5.53
CA PRO A 177 5.00 -37.91 4.14
C PRO A 177 3.55 -38.26 3.75
N ILE A 178 2.83 -37.30 3.22
CA ILE A 178 1.52 -37.55 2.65
C ILE A 178 1.75 -38.26 1.31
N PRO A 179 1.20 -39.47 1.08
CA PRO A 179 1.31 -40.10 -0.22
C PRO A 179 0.67 -39.22 -1.29
N THR A 180 1.46 -38.82 -2.25
CA THR A 180 0.98 -37.99 -3.35
C THR A 180 0.40 -38.89 -4.46
N ASN A 181 -0.71 -38.48 -5.01
CA ASN A 181 -1.45 -39.20 -6.04
C ASN A 181 -1.03 -38.79 -7.47
N ASN A 182 0.26 -38.44 -7.63
CA ASN A 182 0.76 -37.84 -8.87
C ASN A 182 0.57 -38.69 -10.12
N ASP A 183 0.42 -40.01 -9.94
CA ASP A 183 0.29 -40.97 -11.06
C ASP A 183 -1.18 -41.31 -11.39
N LYS A 184 -2.14 -40.71 -10.64
CA LYS A 184 -3.57 -40.93 -10.89
C LYS A 184 -4.18 -39.70 -11.54
N HIS A 185 -4.70 -39.89 -12.72
CA HIS A 185 -5.46 -38.86 -13.44
C HIS A 185 -6.95 -39.02 -13.12
N SER A 186 -7.66 -37.93 -13.02
CA SER A 186 -9.13 -37.99 -12.97
C SER A 186 -9.69 -38.34 -14.33
N ALA A 187 -10.85 -39.00 -14.37
CA ALA A 187 -11.54 -39.29 -15.65
C ALA A 187 -11.76 -38.00 -16.46
N PHE A 188 -12.00 -36.88 -15.84
CA PHE A 188 -12.13 -35.58 -16.50
C PHE A 188 -10.84 -35.13 -17.17
N LEU A 189 -9.69 -35.31 -16.52
CA LEU A 189 -8.40 -34.94 -17.13
C LEU A 189 -8.11 -35.84 -18.35
N GLU A 190 -8.40 -37.14 -18.25
CA GLU A 190 -8.26 -38.09 -19.37
C GLU A 190 -9.15 -37.71 -20.54
N GLU A 191 -10.39 -37.28 -20.25
CA GLU A 191 -11.32 -36.80 -21.29
C GLU A 191 -10.76 -35.58 -22.01
N ILE A 192 -10.25 -34.57 -21.24
CA ILE A 192 -9.66 -33.35 -21.81
C ILE A 192 -8.43 -33.67 -22.68
N VAL A 193 -7.52 -34.50 -22.17
CA VAL A 193 -6.27 -34.84 -22.87
C VAL A 193 -6.58 -35.61 -24.18
N ASN A 194 -7.63 -36.43 -24.19
CA ASN A 194 -8.02 -37.23 -25.35
C ASN A 194 -8.98 -36.51 -26.32
N THR A 195 -9.49 -35.33 -25.92
CA THR A 195 -10.38 -34.51 -26.77
C THR A 195 -9.57 -33.88 -27.91
N LYS A 196 -9.91 -34.20 -29.15
CA LYS A 196 -9.34 -33.54 -30.32
C LYS A 196 -9.89 -32.11 -30.40
N THR A 197 -9.02 -31.14 -30.20
CA THR A 197 -9.36 -29.73 -30.43
C THR A 197 -9.28 -29.38 -31.90
N THR A 198 -10.33 -28.74 -32.41
CA THR A 198 -10.29 -28.15 -33.76
C THR A 198 -9.64 -26.76 -33.63
N PRO A 199 -8.58 -26.46 -34.42
CA PRO A 199 -7.99 -25.13 -34.41
C PRO A 199 -9.05 -24.08 -34.78
N ILE A 200 -9.12 -23.00 -34.01
CA ILE A 200 -9.92 -21.82 -34.37
C ILE A 200 -9.22 -21.16 -35.56
N GLN A 201 -9.90 -21.07 -36.71
CA GLN A 201 -9.41 -20.32 -37.87
C GLN A 201 -9.58 -18.84 -37.68
#